data_4893e63eaad1c505b3af500a47613be6
#
_entry.id   4893e63eaad1c505b3af500a47613be6
#
_cell.length_a   1.000
_cell.length_b   1.000
_cell.length_c   1.000
_cell.angle_alpha   90.00
_cell.angle_beta   90.00
_cell.angle_gamma   90.00
#
_symmetry.space_group_name_H-M   'P 1'
#
loop_
_entity.id
_entity.type
_entity.pdbx_description
1 polymer ?
#
loop_
_entity_poly.entity_id
_entity_poly.type
_entity_poly.pdbx_seq_one_letter_code
_entity_poly.pdbx_strand_id
1 'polypeptide(L)'
;MKKLSSLSLLLAVSLFHTAFAAEPATELTVSAAISMKESLTAVARDFENSHAGTKVLLNFASSGALQKQIENGAPVDVFVSAGMKEMNALDQQSLLEPGSRGDLLENTLVLVTPKEVEKIHALGDLQSDDVKRLAVGDPKSVPAGLYAQQALKFTQLTAALQSKLVLAENVRQVLAYVESGNVDAGIVYATDAQASSKVRVAFVFPAESHEPIVYPAAVLKASKQEKTADEFLAFLHSETAKQEFVKAGFQPVSK
;
A
#
# COMPACT_ATOMS: atom_id res chain seq x y z
N MET A 1 -76.33 50.51 20.42
CA MET A 1 -75.10 50.49 19.60
C MET A 1 -74.09 49.60 20.31
N LYS A 2 -74.01 48.29 19.93
CA LYS A 2 -73.09 47.31 20.52
C LYS A 2 -71.93 47.09 19.54
N LYS A 3 -70.69 47.39 19.99
CA LYS A 3 -69.47 47.09 19.23
C LYS A 3 -69.07 45.63 19.50
N LEU A 4 -69.05 44.84 18.44
CA LEU A 4 -68.41 43.51 18.45
C LEU A 4 -66.90 43.69 18.25
N SER A 5 -66.09 43.22 19.22
CA SER A 5 -64.66 43.11 19.08
C SER A 5 -64.31 41.71 18.59
N SER A 6 -63.75 41.62 17.40
CA SER A 6 -63.23 40.36 16.79
C SER A 6 -61.86 40.08 17.41
N LEU A 7 -61.74 38.96 18.12
CA LEU A 7 -60.48 38.43 18.65
C LEU A 7 -59.88 37.46 17.66
N SER A 8 -58.82 37.87 16.93
CA SER A 8 -58.08 37.00 15.96
C SER A 8 -57.08 36.18 16.76
N LEU A 9 -57.28 34.85 16.80
CA LEU A 9 -56.38 33.90 17.42
C LEU A 9 -55.28 33.51 16.40
N LEU A 10 -54.08 34.02 16.54
CA LEU A 10 -52.91 33.63 15.77
C LEU A 10 -52.36 32.29 16.31
N LEU A 11 -52.54 31.22 15.53
CA LEU A 11 -51.96 29.89 15.81
C LEU A 11 -50.50 29.89 15.31
N ALA A 12 -49.52 30.02 16.20
CA ALA A 12 -48.12 29.89 15.89
C ALA A 12 -47.75 28.39 15.77
N VAL A 13 -47.60 27.90 14.55
CA VAL A 13 -47.07 26.55 14.30
C VAL A 13 -45.55 26.60 14.43
N SER A 14 -45.06 26.14 15.60
CA SER A 14 -43.61 25.97 15.83
C SER A 14 -43.14 24.71 15.06
N LEU A 15 -42.47 24.91 13.94
CA LEU A 15 -41.73 23.86 13.21
C LEU A 15 -40.50 23.49 14.03
N PHE A 16 -40.58 22.42 14.80
CA PHE A 16 -39.41 21.77 15.38
C PHE A 16 -38.57 21.16 14.25
N HIS A 17 -37.53 21.88 13.82
CA HIS A 17 -36.47 21.28 13.02
C HIS A 17 -35.63 20.42 13.99
N THR A 18 -35.88 19.11 13.98
CA THR A 18 -34.91 18.16 14.56
C THR A 18 -33.67 18.20 13.68
N ALA A 19 -32.66 18.94 14.14
CA ALA A 19 -31.33 18.81 13.58
C ALA A 19 -30.88 17.37 13.87
N PHE A 20 -30.88 16.52 12.86
CA PHE A 20 -30.15 15.24 12.91
C PHE A 20 -28.67 15.62 13.03
N ALA A 21 -28.13 15.55 14.24
CA ALA A 21 -26.69 15.55 14.43
C ALA A 21 -26.18 14.32 13.68
N ALA A 22 -25.41 14.52 12.62
CA ALA A 22 -24.69 13.42 11.97
C ALA A 22 -23.86 12.73 13.05
N GLU A 23 -24.01 11.43 13.21
CA GLU A 23 -23.13 10.67 14.11
C GLU A 23 -21.68 10.94 13.69
N PRO A 24 -20.74 11.05 14.65
CA PRO A 24 -19.33 11.25 14.32
C PRO A 24 -18.88 10.09 13.43
N ALA A 25 -18.22 10.42 12.31
CA ALA A 25 -17.71 9.41 11.39
C ALA A 25 -16.74 8.48 12.12
N THR A 26 -16.88 7.18 11.92
CA THR A 26 -15.91 6.19 12.39
C THR A 26 -14.63 6.34 11.57
N GLU A 27 -13.52 6.70 12.21
CA GLU A 27 -12.22 6.77 11.55
C GLU A 27 -11.51 5.42 11.64
N LEU A 28 -11.17 4.84 10.49
CA LEU A 28 -10.42 3.60 10.37
C LEU A 28 -9.01 3.91 9.85
N THR A 29 -7.99 3.66 10.66
CA THR A 29 -6.59 3.90 10.27
C THR A 29 -6.00 2.64 9.62
N VAL A 30 -5.61 2.75 8.35
CA VAL A 30 -5.00 1.67 7.57
C VAL A 30 -3.57 2.04 7.23
N SER A 31 -2.60 1.28 7.75
CA SER A 31 -1.20 1.37 7.38
C SER A 31 -0.89 0.35 6.28
N ALA A 32 -0.40 0.80 5.13
CA ALA A 32 -0.17 -0.06 3.99
C ALA A 32 1.13 0.23 3.25
N ALA A 33 1.71 -0.81 2.65
CA ALA A 33 2.88 -0.69 1.79
C ALA A 33 2.64 0.35 0.69
N ILE A 34 3.60 1.28 0.53
CA ILE A 34 3.46 2.42 -0.39
C ILE A 34 3.28 2.01 -1.86
N SER A 35 3.70 0.81 -2.25
CA SER A 35 3.44 0.26 -3.59
C SER A 35 1.96 0.09 -3.91
N MET A 36 1.08 0.07 -2.88
CA MET A 36 -0.38 -0.05 -3.03
C MET A 36 -1.10 1.31 -3.08
N LYS A 37 -0.38 2.43 -3.01
CA LYS A 37 -0.98 3.75 -2.75
C LYS A 37 -2.17 4.05 -3.65
N GLU A 38 -2.03 3.92 -4.95
CA GLU A 38 -3.08 4.28 -5.91
C GLU A 38 -4.29 3.33 -5.81
N SER A 39 -4.03 2.01 -5.83
CA SER A 39 -5.09 0.99 -5.79
C SER A 39 -5.83 0.99 -4.45
N LEU A 40 -5.10 1.05 -3.32
CA LEU A 40 -5.74 1.05 -2.01
C LEU A 40 -6.49 2.36 -1.73
N THR A 41 -6.05 3.49 -2.30
CA THR A 41 -6.82 4.74 -2.22
C THR A 41 -8.16 4.63 -2.97
N ALA A 42 -8.18 3.96 -4.12
CA ALA A 42 -9.42 3.69 -4.84
C ALA A 42 -10.34 2.74 -4.04
N VAL A 43 -9.79 1.65 -3.53
CA VAL A 43 -10.52 0.68 -2.69
C VAL A 43 -11.09 1.32 -1.43
N ALA A 44 -10.31 2.17 -0.73
CA ALA A 44 -10.78 2.87 0.46
C ALA A 44 -11.97 3.80 0.15
N ARG A 45 -11.92 4.53 -0.96
CA ARG A 45 -13.04 5.36 -1.43
C ARG A 45 -14.29 4.52 -1.71
N ASP A 46 -14.14 3.37 -2.36
CA ASP A 46 -15.28 2.49 -2.68
C ASP A 46 -15.87 1.85 -1.40
N PHE A 47 -15.02 1.55 -0.41
CA PHE A 47 -15.47 1.15 0.92
C PHE A 47 -16.26 2.27 1.62
N GLU A 48 -15.73 3.50 1.68
CA GLU A 48 -16.42 4.66 2.25
C GLU A 48 -17.79 4.90 1.59
N ASN A 49 -17.89 4.75 0.27
CA ASN A 49 -19.16 4.90 -0.49
C ASN A 49 -20.21 3.86 -0.09
N SER A 50 -19.79 2.65 0.30
CA SER A 50 -20.69 1.56 0.72
C SER A 50 -20.92 1.48 2.23
N HIS A 51 -20.14 2.22 3.04
CA HIS A 51 -20.18 2.24 4.50
C HIS A 51 -20.33 3.69 5.00
N ALA A 52 -21.55 4.22 4.84
CA ALA A 52 -21.85 5.61 5.22
C ALA A 52 -21.45 5.88 6.70
N GLY A 53 -20.82 7.02 6.94
CA GLY A 53 -20.33 7.39 8.27
C GLY A 53 -18.94 6.80 8.61
N THR A 54 -18.29 6.09 7.69
CA THR A 54 -16.91 5.63 7.86
C THR A 54 -15.95 6.48 7.04
N LYS A 55 -14.78 6.81 7.63
CA LYS A 55 -13.65 7.47 6.98
C LYS A 55 -12.40 6.62 7.11
N VAL A 56 -11.74 6.30 5.98
CA VAL A 56 -10.50 5.52 5.95
C VAL A 56 -9.30 6.49 5.90
N LEU A 57 -8.46 6.43 6.92
CA LEU A 57 -7.23 7.21 7.03
C LEU A 57 -6.06 6.32 6.57
N LEU A 58 -5.48 6.63 5.41
CA LEU A 58 -4.40 5.85 4.81
C LEU A 58 -3.04 6.40 5.19
N ASN A 59 -2.17 5.53 5.75
CA ASN A 59 -0.77 5.81 6.05
C ASN A 59 0.12 4.91 5.18
N PHE A 60 0.95 5.51 4.32
CA PHE A 60 1.79 4.79 3.38
C PHE A 60 3.29 4.98 3.67
N ALA A 61 4.01 3.87 3.83
CA ALA A 61 5.46 3.84 3.94
C ALA A 61 6.00 2.47 3.48
N SER A 62 7.31 2.21 3.66
CA SER A 62 7.81 0.84 3.55
C SER A 62 7.23 -0.03 4.66
N SER A 63 7.00 -1.31 4.37
CA SER A 63 6.36 -2.23 5.34
C SER A 63 7.15 -2.35 6.64
N GLY A 64 8.49 -2.32 6.58
CA GLY A 64 9.33 -2.35 7.78
C GLY A 64 9.23 -1.08 8.61
N ALA A 65 9.07 0.10 7.99
CA ALA A 65 8.83 1.34 8.73
C ALA A 65 7.47 1.32 9.43
N LEU A 66 6.42 0.82 8.74
CA LEU A 66 5.09 0.67 9.31
C LEU A 66 5.05 -0.36 10.44
N GLN A 67 5.75 -1.50 10.27
CA GLN A 67 5.94 -2.49 11.33
C GLN A 67 6.52 -1.82 12.59
N LYS A 68 7.57 -1.02 12.45
CA LYS A 68 8.18 -0.32 13.59
C LYS A 68 7.26 0.70 14.24
N GLN A 69 6.44 1.41 13.46
CA GLN A 69 5.42 2.30 14.02
C GLN A 69 4.40 1.53 14.86
N ILE A 70 3.92 0.38 14.37
CA ILE A 70 2.97 -0.49 15.07
C ILE A 70 3.60 -1.05 16.35
N GLU A 71 4.83 -1.56 16.29
CA GLU A 71 5.58 -2.05 17.46
C GLU A 71 5.76 -0.96 18.53
N ASN A 72 5.86 0.31 18.13
CA ASN A 72 5.96 1.46 19.02
C ASN A 72 4.60 2.03 19.46
N GLY A 73 3.49 1.33 19.17
CA GLY A 73 2.15 1.68 19.65
C GLY A 73 1.41 2.70 18.79
N ALA A 74 1.78 2.86 17.51
CA ALA A 74 0.97 3.70 16.60
C ALA A 74 -0.47 3.18 16.54
N PRO A 75 -1.49 4.08 16.57
CA PRO A 75 -2.89 3.70 16.51
C PRO A 75 -3.27 3.30 15.07
N VAL A 76 -3.11 2.03 14.77
CA VAL A 76 -3.42 1.43 13.46
C VAL A 76 -4.46 0.34 13.65
N ASP A 77 -5.48 0.32 12.80
CA ASP A 77 -6.54 -0.68 12.84
C ASP A 77 -6.26 -1.85 11.88
N VAL A 78 -5.80 -1.55 10.66
CA VAL A 78 -5.47 -2.57 9.65
C VAL A 78 -4.07 -2.34 9.10
N PHE A 79 -3.30 -3.42 8.95
CA PHE A 79 -1.98 -3.40 8.33
C PHE A 79 -1.97 -4.25 7.07
N VAL A 80 -1.42 -3.69 5.97
CA VAL A 80 -1.18 -4.40 4.71
C VAL A 80 0.29 -4.29 4.35
N SER A 81 1.00 -5.42 4.39
CA SER A 81 2.44 -5.50 4.13
C SER A 81 2.72 -5.91 2.68
N ALA A 82 3.85 -5.50 2.11
CA ALA A 82 4.38 -5.99 0.83
C ALA A 82 5.35 -7.18 1.02
N GLY A 83 5.33 -7.82 2.17
CA GLY A 83 6.15 -8.98 2.49
C GLY A 83 5.70 -9.69 3.75
N MET A 84 5.98 -10.99 3.77
CA MET A 84 5.59 -11.88 4.88
C MET A 84 6.41 -11.62 6.15
N LYS A 85 7.66 -11.17 6.00
CA LYS A 85 8.60 -10.94 7.12
C LYS A 85 8.04 -9.99 8.17
N GLU A 86 7.53 -8.85 7.74
CA GLU A 86 6.99 -7.79 8.60
C GLU A 86 5.69 -8.23 9.29
N MET A 87 4.82 -8.92 8.55
CA MET A 87 3.59 -9.50 9.11
C MET A 87 3.90 -10.59 10.13
N ASN A 88 4.85 -11.49 9.82
CA ASN A 88 5.30 -12.54 10.75
C ASN A 88 5.88 -11.94 12.05
N ALA A 89 6.62 -10.83 11.96
CA ALA A 89 7.19 -10.18 13.13
C ALA A 89 6.13 -9.62 14.08
N LEU A 90 5.04 -9.04 13.53
CA LEU A 90 3.89 -8.57 14.35
C LEU A 90 3.10 -9.74 14.95
N ASP A 91 2.91 -10.81 14.19
CA ASP A 91 2.22 -12.03 14.64
C ASP A 91 2.97 -12.70 15.81
N GLN A 92 4.27 -12.86 15.70
CA GLN A 92 5.13 -13.40 16.77
C GLN A 92 5.07 -12.57 18.05
N GLN A 93 4.81 -11.27 17.95
CA GLN A 93 4.62 -10.39 19.09
C GLN A 93 3.17 -10.34 19.58
N SER A 94 2.28 -11.13 18.99
CA SER A 94 0.84 -11.16 19.30
C SER A 94 0.16 -9.79 19.16
N LEU A 95 0.60 -8.99 18.16
CA LEU A 95 0.05 -7.67 17.84
C LEU A 95 -1.10 -7.74 16.82
N LEU A 96 -1.31 -8.89 16.18
CA LEU A 96 -2.42 -9.10 15.25
C LEU A 96 -3.65 -9.67 15.99
N GLU A 97 -4.84 -9.32 15.49
CA GLU A 97 -6.08 -9.97 15.95
C GLU A 97 -6.09 -11.43 15.48
N PRO A 98 -6.30 -12.40 16.39
CA PRO A 98 -6.27 -13.81 16.06
C PRO A 98 -7.25 -14.18 14.93
N GLY A 99 -6.74 -14.84 13.88
CA GLY A 99 -7.55 -15.30 12.74
C GLY A 99 -7.85 -14.23 11.69
N SER A 100 -7.44 -12.97 11.88
CA SER A 100 -7.67 -11.89 10.90
C SER A 100 -6.66 -11.92 9.74
N ARG A 101 -5.48 -12.52 9.93
CA ARG A 101 -4.44 -12.53 8.92
C ARG A 101 -4.82 -13.36 7.69
N GLY A 102 -4.65 -12.78 6.51
CA GLY A 102 -4.84 -13.47 5.22
C GLY A 102 -3.93 -12.90 4.13
N ASP A 103 -3.60 -13.75 3.16
CA ASP A 103 -2.86 -13.34 1.97
C ASP A 103 -3.84 -12.70 0.97
N LEU A 104 -3.50 -11.51 0.48
CA LEU A 104 -4.41 -10.70 -0.35
C LEU A 104 -4.00 -10.70 -1.82
N LEU A 105 -2.71 -10.39 -2.10
CA LEU A 105 -2.22 -10.14 -3.45
C LEU A 105 -0.81 -10.72 -3.64
N GLU A 106 -0.44 -10.90 -4.90
CA GLU A 106 0.92 -11.19 -5.34
C GLU A 106 1.44 -10.11 -6.27
N ASN A 107 2.78 -10.06 -6.45
CA ASN A 107 3.44 -9.12 -7.32
C ASN A 107 4.67 -9.76 -7.98
N THR A 108 5.30 -9.03 -8.89
CA THR A 108 6.50 -9.46 -9.62
C THR A 108 7.61 -8.44 -9.44
N LEU A 109 8.84 -8.91 -9.27
CA LEU A 109 10.02 -8.07 -9.18
C LEU A 109 10.55 -7.74 -10.57
N VAL A 110 10.87 -6.47 -10.83
CA VAL A 110 11.36 -6.01 -12.12
C VAL A 110 12.54 -5.05 -11.98
N LEU A 111 13.43 -5.09 -12.98
CA LEU A 111 14.44 -4.06 -13.21
C LEU A 111 13.84 -3.00 -14.12
N VAL A 112 13.90 -1.75 -13.71
CA VAL A 112 13.47 -0.61 -14.52
C VAL A 112 14.64 0.32 -14.83
N THR A 113 14.55 0.97 -15.98
CA THR A 113 15.47 2.04 -16.42
C THR A 113 14.65 3.27 -16.80
N PRO A 114 15.26 4.47 -16.88
CA PRO A 114 14.61 5.59 -17.56
C PRO A 114 14.17 5.17 -18.96
N LYS A 115 13.04 5.67 -19.42
CA LYS A 115 12.41 5.24 -20.67
C LYS A 115 13.34 5.35 -21.88
N GLU A 116 14.16 6.39 -21.89
CA GLU A 116 15.09 6.73 -22.99
C GLU A 116 16.40 5.91 -22.95
N VAL A 117 16.62 5.11 -21.91
CA VAL A 117 17.84 4.31 -21.75
C VAL A 117 17.60 2.93 -22.36
N GLU A 118 18.19 2.68 -23.54
CA GLU A 118 18.03 1.41 -24.28
C GLU A 118 19.19 0.42 -24.08
N LYS A 119 20.27 0.82 -23.41
CA LYS A 119 21.48 0.01 -23.28
C LYS A 119 21.42 -1.12 -22.24
N ILE A 120 20.37 -1.21 -21.43
CA ILE A 120 20.20 -2.24 -20.39
C ILE A 120 19.02 -3.13 -20.78
N HIS A 121 19.30 -4.38 -21.16
CA HIS A 121 18.32 -5.37 -21.58
C HIS A 121 18.36 -6.65 -20.74
N ALA A 122 19.46 -6.88 -20.03
CA ALA A 122 19.68 -8.05 -19.20
C ALA A 122 20.41 -7.67 -17.91
N LEU A 123 20.35 -8.55 -16.91
CA LEU A 123 21.03 -8.32 -15.63
C LEU A 123 22.55 -8.19 -15.77
N GLY A 124 23.15 -8.88 -16.76
CA GLY A 124 24.58 -8.79 -17.05
C GLY A 124 25.04 -7.39 -17.43
N ASP A 125 24.17 -6.60 -18.08
CA ASP A 125 24.48 -5.23 -18.51
C ASP A 125 24.73 -4.30 -17.32
N LEU A 126 24.20 -4.64 -16.13
CA LEU A 126 24.44 -3.89 -14.89
C LEU A 126 25.92 -3.88 -14.46
N GLN A 127 26.72 -4.85 -14.93
CA GLN A 127 28.16 -4.92 -14.63
C GLN A 127 28.98 -3.94 -15.48
N SER A 128 28.43 -3.47 -16.62
CA SER A 128 29.10 -2.52 -17.48
C SER A 128 29.52 -1.26 -16.71
N ASP A 129 30.66 -0.70 -17.12
CA ASP A 129 31.19 0.58 -16.61
C ASP A 129 30.26 1.76 -16.92
N ASP A 130 29.35 1.62 -17.88
CA ASP A 130 28.33 2.63 -18.20
C ASP A 130 27.20 2.69 -17.20
N VAL A 131 27.03 1.66 -16.37
CA VAL A 131 26.07 1.61 -15.26
C VAL A 131 26.79 1.93 -13.97
N LYS A 132 26.56 3.11 -13.41
CA LYS A 132 27.23 3.60 -12.20
C LYS A 132 26.38 3.38 -10.94
N ARG A 133 25.06 3.50 -11.05
CA ARG A 133 24.13 3.50 -9.92
C ARG A 133 22.91 2.64 -10.18
N LEU A 134 22.64 1.72 -9.25
CA LEU A 134 21.47 0.86 -9.21
C LEU A 134 20.71 1.13 -7.90
N ALA A 135 19.53 1.71 -7.99
CA ALA A 135 18.69 1.94 -6.82
C ALA A 135 17.95 0.67 -6.40
N VAL A 136 17.97 0.39 -5.11
CA VAL A 136 17.20 -0.68 -4.47
C VAL A 136 16.66 -0.18 -3.12
N GLY A 137 15.54 -0.72 -2.65
CA GLY A 137 15.10 -0.47 -1.28
C GLY A 137 16.13 -0.95 -0.25
N ASP A 138 16.21 -0.33 0.92
CA ASP A 138 17.02 -0.89 2.00
C ASP A 138 16.47 -2.26 2.41
N PRO A 139 17.22 -3.37 2.24
CA PRO A 139 16.72 -4.72 2.53
C PRO A 139 16.36 -4.95 4.00
N LYS A 140 16.77 -4.05 4.89
CA LYS A 140 16.43 -4.13 6.32
C LYS A 140 14.98 -3.74 6.60
N SER A 141 14.42 -2.81 5.80
CA SER A 141 13.11 -2.19 6.05
C SER A 141 12.17 -2.15 4.85
N VAL A 142 12.67 -2.46 3.64
CA VAL A 142 11.90 -2.41 2.40
C VAL A 142 11.80 -3.80 1.80
N PRO A 143 10.60 -4.43 1.76
CA PRO A 143 10.45 -5.78 1.19
C PRO A 143 10.99 -5.91 -0.22
N ALA A 144 10.71 -4.97 -1.13
CA ALA A 144 11.28 -4.97 -2.48
C ALA A 144 12.82 -5.01 -2.48
N GLY A 145 13.46 -4.37 -1.50
CA GLY A 145 14.91 -4.40 -1.31
C GLY A 145 15.41 -5.76 -0.83
N LEU A 146 14.67 -6.44 0.04
CA LEU A 146 14.98 -7.80 0.46
C LEU A 146 14.89 -8.77 -0.74
N TYR A 147 13.83 -8.69 -1.53
CA TYR A 147 13.67 -9.51 -2.74
C TYR A 147 14.77 -9.18 -3.77
N ALA A 148 15.12 -7.90 -3.96
CA ALA A 148 16.23 -7.50 -4.82
C ALA A 148 17.57 -8.11 -4.34
N GLN A 149 17.85 -8.10 -3.04
CA GLN A 149 19.03 -8.74 -2.47
C GLN A 149 19.07 -10.25 -2.74
N GLN A 150 17.93 -10.94 -2.56
CA GLN A 150 17.81 -12.38 -2.86
C GLN A 150 18.06 -12.66 -4.34
N ALA A 151 17.43 -11.89 -5.23
CA ALA A 151 17.58 -12.03 -6.67
C ALA A 151 19.02 -11.75 -7.16
N LEU A 152 19.68 -10.71 -6.63
CA LEU A 152 21.08 -10.43 -6.95
C LEU A 152 22.02 -11.52 -6.41
N LYS A 153 21.69 -12.14 -5.29
CA LYS A 153 22.46 -13.28 -4.75
C LYS A 153 22.27 -14.52 -5.64
N PHE A 154 21.03 -14.83 -6.02
CA PHE A 154 20.69 -15.96 -6.90
C PHE A 154 21.44 -15.87 -8.24
N THR A 155 21.50 -14.67 -8.83
CA THR A 155 22.19 -14.39 -10.10
C THR A 155 23.69 -14.18 -9.95
N GLN A 156 24.26 -14.32 -8.75
CA GLN A 156 25.68 -14.11 -8.43
C GLN A 156 26.22 -12.72 -8.72
N LEU A 157 25.34 -11.70 -8.77
CA LEU A 157 25.69 -10.31 -9.07
C LEU A 157 25.99 -9.45 -7.83
N THR A 158 25.78 -9.96 -6.62
CA THR A 158 25.91 -9.19 -5.37
C THR A 158 27.28 -8.49 -5.26
N ALA A 159 28.38 -9.22 -5.44
CA ALA A 159 29.72 -8.67 -5.31
C ALA A 159 30.03 -7.60 -6.40
N ALA A 160 29.66 -7.88 -7.63
CA ALA A 160 29.91 -6.98 -8.76
C ALA A 160 29.12 -5.66 -8.68
N LEU A 161 27.93 -5.69 -8.07
CA LEU A 161 27.04 -4.53 -7.99
C LEU A 161 27.09 -3.79 -6.63
N GLN A 162 27.78 -4.34 -5.62
CA GLN A 162 27.80 -3.78 -4.26
C GLN A 162 28.19 -2.29 -4.23
N SER A 163 29.18 -1.88 -5.01
CA SER A 163 29.65 -0.49 -5.08
C SER A 163 28.74 0.44 -5.86
N LYS A 164 27.79 -0.11 -6.62
CA LYS A 164 26.81 0.63 -7.44
C LYS A 164 25.47 0.83 -6.73
N LEU A 165 25.23 0.14 -5.60
CA LEU A 165 23.94 0.19 -4.92
C LEU A 165 23.67 1.54 -4.28
N VAL A 166 22.47 2.07 -4.53
CA VAL A 166 21.91 3.26 -3.89
C VAL A 166 20.67 2.79 -3.11
N LEU A 167 20.77 2.83 -1.79
CA LEU A 167 19.67 2.38 -0.92
C LEU A 167 18.60 3.47 -0.79
N ALA A 168 17.34 3.08 -0.90
CA ALA A 168 16.17 3.93 -0.77
C ALA A 168 15.31 3.50 0.43
N GLU A 169 14.61 4.45 1.02
CA GLU A 169 13.75 4.23 2.20
C GLU A 169 12.46 3.46 1.87
N ASN A 170 12.07 3.44 0.60
CA ASN A 170 10.91 2.70 0.10
C ASN A 170 11.00 2.52 -1.43
N VAL A 171 10.15 1.66 -1.99
CA VAL A 171 10.16 1.31 -3.42
C VAL A 171 9.77 2.49 -4.33
N ARG A 172 8.93 3.41 -3.87
CA ARG A 172 8.56 4.61 -4.66
C ARG A 172 9.71 5.61 -4.75
N GLN A 173 10.56 5.67 -3.75
CA GLN A 173 11.80 6.45 -3.83
C GLN A 173 12.78 5.83 -4.84
N VAL A 174 12.88 4.50 -4.92
CA VAL A 174 13.65 3.82 -5.98
C VAL A 174 13.13 4.26 -7.35
N LEU A 175 11.81 4.17 -7.58
CA LEU A 175 11.18 4.58 -8.83
C LEU A 175 11.48 6.05 -9.16
N ALA A 176 11.33 6.95 -8.19
CA ALA A 176 11.60 8.38 -8.36
C ALA A 176 13.06 8.68 -8.73
N TYR A 177 14.02 7.93 -8.20
CA TYR A 177 15.44 8.06 -8.59
C TYR A 177 15.67 7.66 -10.05
N VAL A 178 14.99 6.61 -10.53
CA VAL A 178 15.05 6.20 -11.94
C VAL A 178 14.37 7.23 -12.83
N GLU A 179 13.15 7.68 -12.48
CA GLU A 179 12.39 8.68 -13.24
C GLU A 179 13.14 10.02 -13.44
N SER A 180 13.94 10.40 -12.45
CA SER A 180 14.73 11.65 -12.46
C SER A 180 16.10 11.48 -13.11
N GLY A 181 16.50 10.27 -13.52
CA GLY A 181 17.83 9.99 -14.04
C GLY A 181 18.96 10.09 -13.00
N ASN A 182 18.63 10.12 -11.71
CA ASN A 182 19.61 10.13 -10.62
C ASN A 182 20.35 8.80 -10.48
N VAL A 183 19.79 7.72 -11.04
CA VAL A 183 20.39 6.39 -11.15
C VAL A 183 20.16 5.82 -12.54
N ASP A 184 20.97 4.85 -12.95
CA ASP A 184 20.89 4.24 -14.27
C ASP A 184 19.79 3.18 -14.36
N ALA A 185 19.50 2.52 -13.23
CA ALA A 185 18.47 1.50 -13.12
C ALA A 185 17.96 1.40 -11.66
N GLY A 186 16.82 0.73 -11.48
CA GLY A 186 16.27 0.44 -10.16
C GLY A 186 15.51 -0.88 -10.15
N ILE A 187 15.44 -1.53 -8.99
CA ILE A 187 14.64 -2.74 -8.80
C ILE A 187 13.40 -2.37 -7.99
N VAL A 188 12.23 -2.60 -8.60
CA VAL A 188 10.91 -2.23 -8.10
C VAL A 188 9.91 -3.37 -8.36
N TYR A 189 8.67 -3.22 -7.96
CA TYR A 189 7.60 -4.12 -8.38
C TYR A 189 7.06 -3.75 -9.77
N ALA A 190 6.48 -4.74 -10.47
CA ALA A 190 5.83 -4.51 -11.76
C ALA A 190 4.71 -3.46 -11.66
N THR A 191 3.97 -3.44 -10.56
CA THR A 191 2.94 -2.43 -10.27
C THR A 191 3.49 -1.02 -10.16
N ASP A 192 4.69 -0.84 -9.59
CA ASP A 192 5.36 0.47 -9.53
C ASP A 192 5.79 0.92 -10.92
N ALA A 193 6.33 0.01 -11.73
CA ALA A 193 6.69 0.29 -13.12
C ALA A 193 5.48 0.69 -13.96
N GLN A 194 4.34 -0.01 -13.78
CA GLN A 194 3.09 0.29 -14.48
C GLN A 194 2.53 1.67 -14.12
N ALA A 195 2.74 2.12 -12.89
CA ALA A 195 2.28 3.43 -12.42
C ALA A 195 3.07 4.62 -13.01
N SER A 196 4.16 4.37 -13.76
CA SER A 196 5.03 5.40 -14.33
C SER A 196 5.11 5.33 -15.84
N SER A 197 4.96 6.48 -16.49
CA SER A 197 5.21 6.64 -17.94
C SER A 197 6.67 6.98 -18.28
N LYS A 198 7.52 7.20 -17.26
CA LYS A 198 8.90 7.68 -17.42
C LYS A 198 9.94 6.57 -17.36
N VAL A 199 9.54 5.37 -16.99
CA VAL A 199 10.41 4.20 -16.93
C VAL A 199 9.97 3.13 -17.91
N ARG A 200 10.86 2.22 -18.23
CA ARG A 200 10.56 0.96 -18.91
C ARG A 200 11.05 -0.22 -18.08
N VAL A 201 10.37 -1.35 -18.19
CA VAL A 201 10.85 -2.62 -17.66
C VAL A 201 11.96 -3.13 -18.59
N ALA A 202 13.16 -3.26 -18.06
CA ALA A 202 14.31 -3.80 -18.76
C ALA A 202 14.45 -5.31 -18.57
N PHE A 203 14.05 -5.82 -17.40
CA PHE A 203 14.11 -7.24 -17.07
C PHE A 203 13.07 -7.61 -16.02
N VAL A 204 12.49 -8.82 -16.15
CA VAL A 204 11.59 -9.41 -15.16
C VAL A 204 12.36 -10.50 -14.43
N PHE A 205 12.45 -10.41 -13.10
CA PHE A 205 13.17 -11.40 -12.31
C PHE A 205 12.39 -12.73 -12.28
N PRO A 206 13.09 -13.88 -12.46
CA PRO A 206 12.46 -15.19 -12.31
C PRO A 206 11.90 -15.39 -10.91
N ALA A 207 10.74 -16.05 -10.79
CA ALA A 207 10.07 -16.26 -9.50
C ALA A 207 10.95 -17.07 -8.51
N GLU A 208 11.79 -17.98 -9.02
CA GLU A 208 12.73 -18.77 -8.22
C GLU A 208 13.94 -17.97 -7.70
N SER A 209 14.13 -16.73 -8.16
CA SER A 209 15.26 -15.88 -7.74
C SER A 209 15.08 -15.22 -6.36
N HIS A 210 13.87 -15.26 -5.83
CA HIS A 210 13.52 -14.68 -4.54
C HIS A 210 12.33 -15.42 -3.92
N GLU A 211 12.05 -15.17 -2.65
CA GLU A 211 10.83 -15.64 -2.01
C GLU A 211 9.58 -15.08 -2.71
N PRO A 212 8.43 -15.79 -2.65
CA PRO A 212 7.17 -15.29 -3.22
C PRO A 212 6.83 -13.90 -2.69
N ILE A 213 6.46 -13.00 -3.60
CA ILE A 213 6.05 -11.62 -3.23
C ILE A 213 4.57 -11.63 -2.93
N VAL A 214 4.24 -11.82 -1.66
CA VAL A 214 2.86 -11.88 -1.16
C VAL A 214 2.59 -10.64 -0.30
N TYR A 215 1.40 -10.09 -0.44
CA TYR A 215 0.88 -8.98 0.35
C TYR A 215 -0.15 -9.50 1.36
N PRO A 216 0.25 -9.81 2.58
CA PRO A 216 -0.68 -10.17 3.64
C PRO A 216 -1.34 -8.92 4.22
N ALA A 217 -2.60 -9.09 4.69
CA ALA A 217 -3.35 -8.10 5.44
C ALA A 217 -3.83 -8.68 6.77
N ALA A 218 -3.95 -7.85 7.80
CA ALA A 218 -4.46 -8.24 9.11
C ALA A 218 -5.04 -7.05 9.86
N VAL A 219 -5.98 -7.33 10.78
CA VAL A 219 -6.43 -6.39 11.81
C VAL A 219 -5.44 -6.38 12.97
N LEU A 220 -5.17 -5.20 13.54
CA LEU A 220 -4.32 -5.06 14.70
C LEU A 220 -5.13 -5.31 15.99
N LYS A 221 -4.59 -6.08 16.93
CA LYS A 221 -5.21 -6.38 18.23
C LYS A 221 -5.52 -5.12 19.05
N ALA A 222 -4.80 -4.03 18.84
CA ALA A 222 -5.00 -2.76 19.53
C ALA A 222 -6.10 -1.89 18.87
N SER A 223 -6.71 -2.34 17.77
CA SER A 223 -7.80 -1.63 17.10
C SER A 223 -8.94 -1.35 18.08
N LYS A 224 -9.45 -0.13 18.03
CA LYS A 224 -10.68 0.27 18.73
C LYS A 224 -11.90 0.24 17.79
N GLN A 225 -11.67 -0.07 16.52
CA GLN A 225 -12.66 -0.12 15.45
C GLN A 225 -12.79 -1.55 14.89
N GLU A 226 -12.71 -2.58 15.78
CA GLU A 226 -12.61 -4.00 15.43
C GLU A 226 -13.63 -4.40 14.35
N LYS A 227 -14.91 -4.10 14.56
CA LYS A 227 -15.97 -4.42 13.58
C LYS A 227 -15.71 -3.77 12.21
N THR A 228 -15.41 -2.47 12.17
CA THR A 228 -15.16 -1.75 10.91
C THR A 228 -13.86 -2.22 10.25
N ALA A 229 -12.85 -2.60 11.04
CA ALA A 229 -11.60 -3.17 10.56
C ALA A 229 -11.82 -4.54 9.91
N ASP A 230 -12.65 -5.41 10.50
CA ASP A 230 -13.05 -6.70 9.92
C ASP A 230 -13.86 -6.52 8.64
N GLU A 231 -14.81 -5.57 8.63
CA GLU A 231 -15.58 -5.23 7.42
C GLU A 231 -14.67 -4.72 6.29
N PHE A 232 -13.67 -3.89 6.61
CA PHE A 232 -12.69 -3.42 5.64
C PHE A 232 -11.79 -4.55 5.14
N LEU A 233 -11.30 -5.41 6.04
CA LEU A 233 -10.50 -6.57 5.67
C LEU A 233 -11.28 -7.52 4.74
N ALA A 234 -12.55 -7.77 5.03
CA ALA A 234 -13.43 -8.55 4.15
C ALA A 234 -13.63 -7.85 2.80
N PHE A 235 -13.78 -6.51 2.80
CA PHE A 235 -13.92 -5.72 1.57
C PHE A 235 -12.69 -5.78 0.68
N LEU A 236 -11.47 -5.85 1.24
CA LEU A 236 -10.24 -6.04 0.47
C LEU A 236 -10.27 -7.31 -0.39
N HIS A 237 -11.03 -8.33 0.02
CA HIS A 237 -11.24 -9.59 -0.74
C HIS A 237 -12.45 -9.56 -1.67
N SER A 238 -13.22 -8.46 -1.72
CA SER A 238 -14.40 -8.32 -2.60
C SER A 238 -14.01 -8.21 -4.08
N GLU A 239 -14.97 -8.50 -4.97
CA GLU A 239 -14.74 -8.34 -6.41
C GLU A 239 -14.46 -6.88 -6.80
N THR A 240 -15.08 -5.91 -6.11
CA THR A 240 -14.80 -4.47 -6.31
C THR A 240 -13.34 -4.15 -6.03
N ALA A 241 -12.81 -4.56 -4.87
CA ALA A 241 -11.41 -4.33 -4.51
C ALA A 241 -10.46 -5.07 -5.45
N LYS A 242 -10.76 -6.33 -5.82
CA LYS A 242 -9.96 -7.11 -6.77
C LYS A 242 -9.83 -6.42 -8.13
N GLN A 243 -10.91 -5.83 -8.65
CA GLN A 243 -10.87 -5.09 -9.91
C GLN A 243 -9.88 -3.92 -9.84
N GLU A 244 -9.88 -3.14 -8.75
CA GLU A 244 -8.93 -2.03 -8.57
C GLU A 244 -7.47 -2.53 -8.43
N PHE A 245 -7.25 -3.66 -7.75
CA PHE A 245 -5.92 -4.25 -7.64
C PHE A 245 -5.41 -4.80 -8.98
N VAL A 246 -6.23 -5.54 -9.71
CA VAL A 246 -5.87 -6.08 -11.04
C VAL A 246 -5.58 -4.95 -12.04
N LYS A 247 -6.39 -3.88 -12.03
CA LYS A 247 -6.15 -2.69 -12.85
C LYS A 247 -4.81 -2.03 -12.55
N ALA A 248 -4.35 -2.08 -11.29
CA ALA A 248 -3.03 -1.60 -10.88
C ALA A 248 -1.89 -2.60 -11.16
N GLY A 249 -2.18 -3.79 -11.69
CA GLY A 249 -1.20 -4.82 -12.06
C GLY A 249 -0.91 -5.85 -10.97
N PHE A 250 -1.61 -5.83 -9.84
CA PHE A 250 -1.52 -6.87 -8.83
C PHE A 250 -2.22 -8.16 -9.29
N GLN A 251 -1.76 -9.29 -8.76
CA GLN A 251 -2.39 -10.59 -8.96
C GLN A 251 -3.08 -11.00 -7.65
N PRO A 252 -4.41 -11.23 -7.63
CA PRO A 252 -5.08 -11.79 -6.47
C PRO A 252 -4.55 -13.19 -6.18
N VAL A 253 -4.32 -13.50 -4.89
CA VAL A 253 -3.93 -14.86 -4.48
C VAL A 253 -5.02 -15.85 -4.87
N SER A 254 -4.65 -16.91 -5.58
CA SER A 254 -5.56 -18.03 -5.88
C SER A 254 -5.90 -18.77 -4.57
N LYS A 255 -7.18 -18.94 -4.29
CA LYS A 255 -7.66 -19.76 -3.16
C LYS A 255 -7.44 -21.22 -3.41
#